data_400427360acdecbc809e9dd25ff78621
#
_entry.id   400427360acdecbc809e9dd25ff78621
#
_cell.length_a   1.000
_cell.length_b   1.000
_cell.length_c   1.000
_cell.angle_alpha   90.00
_cell.angle_beta   90.00
_cell.angle_gamma   90.00
#
_symmetry.space_group_name_H-M   'P 1'
#
loop_
_entity.id
_entity.type
_entity.pdbx_description
1 polymer ?
#
loop_
_entity_poly.entity_id
_entity_poly.type
_entity_poly.pdbx_seq_one_letter_code
_entity_poly.pdbx_strand_id
1 'polypeptide(L)'
;MSFGEFAPLNEKSLVEYIKATPALSSKIGGAADDDLVIKEVGDGNLNFVFIVVGSSGSLVIKQYPFLADHMSDYMAKTLFFTSLLFHDTTEHRRAVTEFCGNVELCRLTEQVVFSDPYRVSTFNRWTSPYLDDDAKAVREDSALKLEVAELKSMFCERAQALIHGDLHTGSVMVTQDSTQVIDPEFSFYGPMGFDIGAYLGNLILAFFAQDGHAAQGNDRKEYKNWILRTIEQTWDLFHKRFIALWDQNKDGPGEAYLADIYNDAEVLQLVQENYMKNLLHDSLGFGAAKMIRRIVGVAHVEDFESIEEDKARAVCERSALEFGKMLLKERRKFKCIGEVVSAIQQQI
;
A
#
# COMPACT_ATOMS: atom_id res chain seq x y z
N MET A 1 20.83 22.51 5.53
CA MET A 1 19.96 22.17 6.68
C MET A 1 19.77 20.67 6.63
N SER A 2 20.12 19.96 7.68
CA SER A 2 19.85 18.52 7.74
C SER A 2 18.34 18.36 8.01
N PHE A 3 17.62 17.77 7.10
CA PHE A 3 16.25 17.28 7.35
C PHE A 3 16.32 16.05 8.26
N GLY A 4 16.83 16.22 9.47
CA GLY A 4 17.18 15.14 10.39
C GLY A 4 16.02 14.51 11.13
N GLU A 5 14.81 15.06 11.05
CA GLU A 5 13.57 14.46 11.53
C GLU A 5 12.43 14.95 10.64
N PHE A 6 11.59 14.03 10.20
CA PHE A 6 10.38 14.36 9.45
C PHE A 6 9.46 15.17 10.36
N ALA A 7 9.39 16.49 10.12
CA ALA A 7 8.60 17.43 10.88
C ALA A 7 7.34 17.85 10.11
N PRO A 8 6.23 18.16 10.79
CA PRO A 8 5.06 18.76 10.15
C PRO A 8 5.45 20.02 9.36
N LEU A 9 4.98 20.11 8.12
CA LEU A 9 5.13 21.31 7.30
C LEU A 9 4.29 22.43 7.90
N ASN A 10 4.81 23.63 7.84
CA ASN A 10 4.07 24.88 8.00
C ASN A 10 4.26 25.71 6.74
N GLU A 11 3.59 26.83 6.61
CA GLU A 11 3.66 27.66 5.42
C GLU A 11 5.10 28.00 5.00
N LYS A 12 5.97 28.31 5.94
CA LYS A 12 7.37 28.66 5.67
C LYS A 12 8.20 27.46 5.18
N SER A 13 8.12 26.32 5.88
CA SER A 13 8.84 25.11 5.48
C SER A 13 8.28 24.52 4.18
N LEU A 14 7.01 24.75 3.89
CA LEU A 14 6.38 24.36 2.64
C LEU A 14 6.91 25.18 1.45
N VAL A 15 7.11 26.50 1.61
CA VAL A 15 7.77 27.32 0.58
C VAL A 15 9.17 26.80 0.28
N GLU A 16 9.96 26.51 1.32
CA GLU A 16 11.31 25.95 1.16
C GLU A 16 11.26 24.58 0.44
N TYR A 17 10.32 23.71 0.80
CA TYR A 17 10.13 22.41 0.15
C TYR A 17 9.78 22.54 -1.35
N ILE A 18 8.85 23.45 -1.68
CA ILE A 18 8.44 23.70 -3.07
C ILE A 18 9.62 24.23 -3.89
N LYS A 19 10.38 25.18 -3.34
CA LYS A 19 11.59 25.72 -3.99
C LYS A 19 12.64 24.66 -4.24
N ALA A 20 12.85 23.75 -3.28
CA ALA A 20 13.78 22.63 -3.39
C ALA A 20 13.29 21.51 -4.33
N THR A 21 12.03 21.58 -4.82
CA THR A 21 11.42 20.54 -5.66
C THR A 21 11.02 21.14 -7.02
N PRO A 22 11.91 21.07 -8.05
CA PRO A 22 11.66 21.67 -9.37
C PRO A 22 10.36 21.23 -10.03
N ALA A 23 9.96 19.97 -9.87
CA ALA A 23 8.70 19.42 -10.40
C ALA A 23 7.45 20.09 -9.81
N LEU A 24 7.52 20.63 -8.59
CA LEU A 24 6.44 21.40 -7.97
C LEU A 24 6.52 22.86 -8.36
N SER A 25 7.70 23.48 -8.25
CA SER A 25 7.89 24.88 -8.55
C SER A 25 7.58 25.23 -10.01
N SER A 26 7.87 24.35 -10.96
CA SER A 26 7.54 24.53 -12.38
C SER A 26 6.03 24.55 -12.66
N LYS A 27 5.24 23.79 -11.88
CA LYS A 27 3.77 23.73 -12.04
C LYS A 27 3.05 25.00 -11.57
N ILE A 28 3.69 25.81 -10.72
CA ILE A 28 3.11 27.02 -10.12
C ILE A 28 3.78 28.34 -10.59
N GLY A 29 4.68 28.26 -11.58
CA GLY A 29 5.25 29.46 -12.23
C GLY A 29 6.57 29.94 -11.65
N GLY A 30 7.28 29.07 -10.94
CA GLY A 30 8.55 29.40 -10.27
C GLY A 30 8.34 30.01 -8.89
N ALA A 31 9.29 29.75 -8.00
CA ALA A 31 9.20 30.17 -6.60
C ALA A 31 9.94 31.51 -6.37
N ALA A 32 9.44 32.63 -6.90
CA ALA A 32 9.80 33.93 -6.34
C ALA A 32 9.05 34.11 -5.00
N ASP A 33 9.72 34.62 -3.99
CA ASP A 33 9.25 34.60 -2.59
C ASP A 33 7.92 35.31 -2.35
N ASP A 34 7.51 36.24 -3.23
CA ASP A 34 6.38 37.16 -2.99
C ASP A 34 5.07 36.75 -3.68
N ASP A 35 5.05 35.69 -4.48
CA ASP A 35 3.91 35.32 -5.35
C ASP A 35 3.17 34.03 -4.95
N LEU A 36 3.61 33.31 -3.92
CA LEU A 36 2.93 32.09 -3.48
C LEU A 36 1.89 32.40 -2.39
N VAL A 37 0.64 32.12 -2.73
CA VAL A 37 -0.43 32.14 -1.73
C VAL A 37 -0.61 30.71 -1.21
N ILE A 38 -0.27 30.51 0.05
CA ILE A 38 -0.43 29.24 0.75
C ILE A 38 -1.64 29.36 1.68
N LYS A 39 -2.55 28.41 1.56
CA LYS A 39 -3.69 28.28 2.45
C LYS A 39 -3.71 26.87 3.02
N GLU A 40 -3.53 26.76 4.34
CA GLU A 40 -3.85 25.52 5.04
C GLU A 40 -5.36 25.31 5.02
N VAL A 41 -5.82 24.13 4.62
CA VAL A 41 -7.23 23.76 4.60
C VAL A 41 -7.59 23.26 5.99
N GLY A 42 -8.04 24.17 6.85
CA GLY A 42 -8.16 23.99 8.29
C GLY A 42 -9.46 23.41 8.83
N ASP A 43 -10.46 23.08 8.02
CA ASP A 43 -11.76 22.59 8.51
C ASP A 43 -11.97 21.08 8.37
N GLY A 44 -11.03 20.39 7.79
CA GLY A 44 -10.98 18.92 7.83
C GLY A 44 -9.83 18.52 8.72
N ASN A 45 -10.07 18.15 9.92
CA ASN A 45 -9.12 17.64 10.90
C ASN A 45 -8.25 16.45 10.44
N LEU A 46 -7.87 16.34 9.14
CA LEU A 46 -7.50 15.03 8.63
C LEU A 46 -6.11 14.93 7.97
N ASN A 47 -5.52 16.04 7.56
CA ASN A 47 -4.16 16.07 6.98
C ASN A 47 -3.61 17.48 7.11
N PHE A 48 -2.30 17.63 7.14
CA PHE A 48 -1.75 18.92 6.77
C PHE A 48 -1.95 19.07 5.26
N VAL A 49 -3.04 19.68 4.87
CA VAL A 49 -3.40 19.95 3.47
C VAL A 49 -3.18 21.42 3.20
N PHE A 50 -2.30 21.70 2.25
CA PHE A 50 -2.02 23.04 1.83
C PHE A 50 -2.46 23.23 0.38
N ILE A 51 -3.27 24.22 0.12
CA ILE A 51 -3.49 24.73 -1.23
C ILE A 51 -2.42 25.79 -1.47
N VAL A 52 -1.59 25.56 -2.47
CA VAL A 52 -0.54 26.47 -2.90
C VAL A 52 -0.92 27.03 -4.25
N VAL A 53 -1.08 28.35 -4.34
CA VAL A 53 -1.40 29.05 -5.58
C VAL A 53 -0.21 29.91 -5.96
N GLY A 54 0.31 29.71 -7.16
CA GLY A 54 1.34 30.53 -7.78
C GLY A 54 0.85 31.22 -9.04
N SER A 55 1.74 31.93 -9.73
CA SER A 55 1.40 32.74 -10.90
C SER A 55 0.90 31.92 -12.12
N SER A 56 1.28 30.65 -12.24
CA SER A 56 0.96 29.80 -13.40
C SER A 56 0.06 28.60 -13.06
N GLY A 57 -0.28 28.38 -11.79
CA GLY A 57 -1.11 27.24 -11.39
C GLY A 57 -1.28 27.09 -9.88
N SER A 58 -1.97 26.04 -9.49
CA SER A 58 -2.15 25.68 -8.08
C SER A 58 -1.87 24.22 -7.83
N LEU A 59 -1.42 23.91 -6.62
CA LEU A 59 -1.14 22.56 -6.14
C LEU A 59 -1.84 22.32 -4.81
N VAL A 60 -2.24 21.07 -4.57
CA VAL A 60 -2.63 20.60 -3.25
C VAL A 60 -1.50 19.70 -2.73
N ILE A 61 -0.90 20.09 -1.62
CA ILE A 61 0.16 19.33 -0.96
C ILE A 61 -0.40 18.74 0.32
N LYS A 62 -0.25 17.42 0.47
CA LYS A 62 -0.67 16.67 1.65
C LYS A 62 0.56 16.06 2.32
N GLN A 63 0.63 16.18 3.64
CA GLN A 63 1.68 15.56 4.45
C GLN A 63 1.08 14.63 5.50
N TYR A 64 1.69 13.45 5.67
CA TYR A 64 1.23 12.38 6.56
C TYR A 64 2.34 11.93 7.54
N PRO A 65 2.66 12.72 8.58
CA PRO A 65 3.79 12.42 9.47
C PRO A 65 3.62 11.14 10.31
N PHE A 66 2.38 10.69 10.53
CA PHE A 66 2.05 9.55 11.40
C PHE A 66 1.49 8.35 10.61
N LEU A 67 1.76 8.26 9.32
CA LEU A 67 1.13 7.31 8.41
C LEU A 67 1.23 5.85 8.88
N ALA A 68 2.41 5.40 9.31
CA ALA A 68 2.61 4.03 9.77
C ALA A 68 1.78 3.70 11.03
N ASP A 69 1.75 4.62 12.00
CA ASP A 69 1.00 4.45 13.23
C ASP A 69 -0.50 4.36 12.96
N HIS A 70 -1.03 5.30 12.22
CA HIS A 70 -2.45 5.37 11.88
C HIS A 70 -2.93 4.20 11.04
N MET A 71 -2.17 3.83 10.00
CA MET A 71 -2.56 2.74 9.13
C MET A 71 -2.48 1.38 9.81
N SER A 72 -1.47 1.16 10.64
CA SER A 72 -1.39 -0.07 11.42
C SER A 72 -2.54 -0.21 12.43
N ASP A 73 -2.98 0.88 13.05
CA ASP A 73 -4.14 0.89 13.97
C ASP A 73 -5.45 0.61 13.21
N TYR A 74 -5.67 1.32 12.11
CA TYR A 74 -6.85 1.11 11.26
C TYR A 74 -6.95 -0.34 10.77
N MET A 75 -5.87 -0.86 10.16
CA MET A 75 -5.86 -2.23 9.62
C MET A 75 -6.02 -3.27 10.73
N ALA A 76 -5.32 -3.12 11.87
CA ALA A 76 -5.43 -4.07 12.96
C ALA A 76 -6.85 -4.13 13.51
N LYS A 77 -7.48 -2.99 13.76
CA LYS A 77 -8.85 -2.93 14.29
C LYS A 77 -9.88 -3.45 13.28
N THR A 78 -9.84 -2.94 12.05
CA THR A 78 -10.82 -3.32 11.03
C THR A 78 -10.75 -4.81 10.73
N LEU A 79 -9.55 -5.34 10.49
CA LEU A 79 -9.40 -6.75 10.13
C LEU A 79 -9.66 -7.69 11.32
N PHE A 80 -9.27 -7.31 12.54
CA PHE A 80 -9.51 -8.13 13.71
C PHE A 80 -11.01 -8.18 14.06
N PHE A 81 -11.66 -7.02 14.25
CA PHE A 81 -13.04 -6.93 14.71
C PHE A 81 -14.09 -7.40 13.71
N THR A 82 -13.72 -7.64 12.46
CA THR A 82 -14.62 -8.22 11.43
C THR A 82 -14.32 -9.68 11.12
N SER A 83 -13.36 -10.30 11.81
CA SER A 83 -12.91 -11.67 11.55
C SER A 83 -13.52 -12.71 12.51
N LEU A 84 -13.30 -13.99 12.19
CA LEU A 84 -13.61 -15.12 13.07
C LEU A 84 -12.75 -15.16 14.35
N LEU A 85 -11.72 -14.31 14.48
CA LEU A 85 -11.00 -14.15 15.72
C LEU A 85 -11.82 -13.41 16.78
N PHE A 86 -12.77 -12.60 16.33
CA PHE A 86 -13.63 -11.77 17.18
C PHE A 86 -15.10 -12.23 17.18
N HIS A 87 -15.64 -12.53 15.98
CA HIS A 87 -17.04 -12.99 15.83
C HIS A 87 -17.17 -14.50 15.97
N ASP A 88 -18.31 -14.97 16.45
CA ASP A 88 -18.70 -16.36 16.27
C ASP A 88 -19.00 -16.66 14.78
N THR A 89 -19.09 -17.95 14.45
CA THR A 89 -19.31 -18.40 13.07
C THR A 89 -20.64 -17.89 12.50
N THR A 90 -21.67 -17.73 13.32
CA THR A 90 -23.01 -17.29 12.88
C THR A 90 -23.00 -15.81 12.55
N GLU A 91 -22.44 -14.98 13.40
CA GLU A 91 -22.33 -13.54 13.20
C GLU A 91 -21.45 -13.24 11.98
N HIS A 92 -20.29 -13.88 11.89
CA HIS A 92 -19.38 -13.73 10.75
C HIS A 92 -20.07 -14.09 9.43
N ARG A 93 -20.79 -15.22 9.38
CA ARG A 93 -21.51 -15.63 8.17
C ARG A 93 -22.64 -14.68 7.77
N ARG A 94 -23.35 -14.09 8.73
CA ARG A 94 -24.34 -13.04 8.46
C ARG A 94 -23.70 -11.82 7.85
N ALA A 95 -22.59 -11.34 8.45
CA ALA A 95 -21.84 -10.20 7.95
C ALA A 95 -21.30 -10.46 6.53
N VAL A 96 -20.73 -11.64 6.25
CA VAL A 96 -20.33 -12.04 4.89
C VAL A 96 -21.51 -11.94 3.91
N THR A 97 -22.71 -12.36 4.31
CA THR A 97 -23.91 -12.30 3.46
C THR A 97 -24.35 -10.86 3.16
N GLU A 98 -24.22 -9.95 4.12
CA GLU A 98 -24.54 -8.53 3.93
C GLU A 98 -23.63 -7.85 2.90
N PHE A 99 -22.39 -8.26 2.82
CA PHE A 99 -21.39 -7.70 1.89
C PHE A 99 -21.19 -8.52 0.60
N CYS A 100 -21.97 -9.58 0.37
CA CYS A 100 -21.83 -10.40 -0.84
C CYS A 100 -22.38 -9.75 -2.13
N GLY A 101 -23.07 -8.63 -2.01
CA GLY A 101 -23.67 -7.91 -3.15
C GLY A 101 -22.71 -7.16 -4.05
N ASN A 102 -21.45 -6.99 -3.64
CA ASN A 102 -20.43 -6.23 -4.40
C ASN A 102 -19.80 -7.05 -5.54
N VAL A 103 -20.64 -7.67 -6.37
CA VAL A 103 -20.22 -8.66 -7.37
C VAL A 103 -19.41 -8.03 -8.50
N GLU A 104 -19.84 -6.89 -9.03
CA GLU A 104 -19.21 -6.29 -10.22
C GLU A 104 -17.83 -5.74 -9.92
N LEU A 105 -17.63 -5.11 -8.76
CA LEU A 105 -16.32 -4.56 -8.38
C LEU A 105 -15.37 -5.66 -7.92
N CYS A 106 -15.86 -6.71 -7.27
CA CYS A 106 -15.03 -7.90 -7.00
C CYS A 106 -14.57 -8.57 -8.30
N ARG A 107 -15.49 -8.72 -9.29
CA ARG A 107 -15.15 -9.26 -10.62
C ARG A 107 -14.14 -8.37 -11.36
N LEU A 108 -14.33 -7.04 -11.30
CA LEU A 108 -13.39 -6.11 -11.90
C LEU A 108 -11.99 -6.26 -11.28
N THR A 109 -11.92 -6.31 -9.96
CA THR A 109 -10.65 -6.49 -9.23
C THR A 109 -10.00 -7.83 -9.59
N GLU A 110 -10.75 -8.92 -9.60
CA GLU A 110 -10.27 -10.24 -10.02
C GLU A 110 -9.67 -10.18 -11.44
N GLN A 111 -10.36 -9.54 -12.36
CA GLN A 111 -9.90 -9.42 -13.74
C GLN A 111 -8.62 -8.58 -13.85
N VAL A 112 -8.62 -7.36 -13.30
CA VAL A 112 -7.52 -6.41 -13.52
C VAL A 112 -6.26 -6.72 -12.72
N VAL A 113 -6.38 -7.41 -11.57
CA VAL A 113 -5.23 -7.75 -10.71
C VAL A 113 -4.66 -9.13 -11.06
N PHE A 114 -5.52 -10.14 -11.27
CA PHE A 114 -5.08 -11.53 -11.35
C PHE A 114 -5.23 -12.17 -12.74
N SER A 115 -5.73 -11.45 -13.73
CA SER A 115 -5.96 -12.01 -15.07
C SER A 115 -5.29 -11.18 -16.17
N ASP A 116 -5.66 -9.92 -16.32
CA ASP A 116 -5.24 -9.08 -17.47
C ASP A 116 -3.73 -8.87 -17.58
N PRO A 117 -2.94 -8.59 -16.52
CA PRO A 117 -1.50 -8.38 -16.65
C PRO A 117 -0.75 -9.60 -17.19
N TYR A 118 -1.32 -10.81 -17.02
CA TYR A 118 -0.70 -12.10 -17.35
C TYR A 118 -1.16 -12.69 -18.68
N ARG A 119 -1.94 -11.94 -19.46
CA ARG A 119 -2.42 -12.29 -20.81
C ARG A 119 -2.41 -11.08 -21.74
N VAL A 120 -2.66 -11.31 -23.01
CA VAL A 120 -2.94 -10.20 -23.93
C VAL A 120 -4.33 -9.63 -23.59
N SER A 121 -4.39 -8.35 -23.24
CA SER A 121 -5.63 -7.63 -22.94
C SER A 121 -5.54 -6.21 -23.49
N THR A 122 -6.65 -5.68 -23.99
CA THR A 122 -6.76 -4.31 -24.50
C THR A 122 -6.70 -3.26 -23.38
N PHE A 123 -6.88 -3.69 -22.12
CA PHE A 123 -6.77 -2.81 -20.95
C PHE A 123 -5.33 -2.64 -20.46
N ASN A 124 -4.43 -3.53 -20.89
CA ASN A 124 -3.03 -3.43 -20.49
C ASN A 124 -2.35 -2.25 -21.17
N ARG A 125 -1.58 -1.51 -20.39
CA ARG A 125 -0.76 -0.38 -20.84
C ARG A 125 0.58 -0.40 -20.09
N TRP A 126 1.64 0.02 -20.72
CA TRP A 126 2.98 0.20 -20.16
C TRP A 126 3.73 1.26 -20.94
N THR A 127 4.87 1.71 -20.44
CA THR A 127 5.74 2.69 -21.12
C THR A 127 6.43 2.03 -22.34
N SER A 128 5.71 1.97 -23.46
CA SER A 128 6.20 1.43 -24.75
C SER A 128 7.07 2.48 -25.47
N PRO A 129 8.14 2.08 -26.22
CA PRO A 129 8.56 0.69 -26.44
C PRO A 129 9.49 0.12 -25.35
N TYR A 130 9.81 0.89 -24.32
CA TYR A 130 10.85 0.57 -23.35
C TYR A 130 10.54 -0.65 -22.48
N LEU A 131 9.27 -0.96 -22.22
CA LEU A 131 8.83 -2.10 -21.41
C LEU A 131 8.13 -3.21 -22.22
N ASP A 132 8.21 -3.19 -23.56
CA ASP A 132 7.52 -4.19 -24.39
C ASP A 132 7.98 -5.63 -24.09
N ASP A 133 9.30 -5.84 -23.96
CA ASP A 133 9.88 -7.13 -23.61
C ASP A 133 9.57 -7.54 -22.16
N ASP A 134 9.57 -6.58 -21.24
CA ASP A 134 9.25 -6.82 -19.83
C ASP A 134 7.77 -7.26 -19.68
N ALA A 135 6.85 -6.57 -20.34
CA ALA A 135 5.44 -6.93 -20.37
C ALA A 135 5.19 -8.30 -21.03
N LYS A 136 5.96 -8.64 -22.07
CA LYS A 136 5.94 -9.98 -22.68
C LYS A 136 6.46 -11.03 -21.68
N ALA A 137 7.57 -10.76 -21.01
CA ALA A 137 8.14 -11.67 -20.01
C ALA A 137 7.16 -11.99 -18.86
N VAL A 138 6.38 -11.00 -18.37
CA VAL A 138 5.31 -11.23 -17.38
C VAL A 138 4.28 -12.24 -17.91
N ARG A 139 3.87 -12.11 -19.17
CA ARG A 139 2.88 -13.01 -19.80
C ARG A 139 3.41 -14.41 -20.08
N GLU A 140 4.72 -14.60 -20.16
CA GLU A 140 5.36 -15.87 -20.48
C GLU A 140 5.92 -16.59 -19.22
N ASP A 141 5.99 -15.92 -18.06
CA ASP A 141 6.51 -16.48 -16.81
C ASP A 141 5.50 -17.44 -16.16
N SER A 142 5.68 -18.74 -16.38
CA SER A 142 4.81 -19.78 -15.83
C SER A 142 4.86 -19.87 -14.31
N ALA A 143 6.03 -19.62 -13.70
CA ALA A 143 6.15 -19.65 -12.24
C ALA A 143 5.37 -18.47 -11.62
N LEU A 144 5.45 -17.28 -12.22
CA LEU A 144 4.67 -16.13 -11.82
C LEU A 144 3.17 -16.40 -11.90
N LYS A 145 2.71 -17.00 -13.01
CA LYS A 145 1.30 -17.37 -13.22
C LYS A 145 0.79 -18.37 -12.19
N LEU A 146 1.63 -19.30 -11.76
CA LEU A 146 1.25 -20.27 -10.72
C LEU A 146 0.97 -19.57 -9.38
N GLU A 147 1.84 -18.65 -8.98
CA GLU A 147 1.66 -17.87 -7.75
C GLU A 147 0.42 -16.95 -7.83
N VAL A 148 0.19 -16.35 -8.99
CA VAL A 148 -1.02 -15.53 -9.24
C VAL A 148 -2.30 -16.36 -9.17
N ALA A 149 -2.30 -17.59 -9.69
CA ALA A 149 -3.46 -18.47 -9.64
C ALA A 149 -3.83 -18.83 -8.19
N GLU A 150 -2.85 -19.05 -7.31
CA GLU A 150 -3.08 -19.26 -5.88
C GLU A 150 -3.69 -18.02 -5.22
N LEU A 151 -3.12 -16.82 -5.45
CA LEU A 151 -3.65 -15.58 -4.91
C LEU A 151 -5.07 -15.27 -5.41
N LYS A 152 -5.34 -15.56 -6.68
CA LYS A 152 -6.67 -15.43 -7.27
C LYS A 152 -7.68 -16.33 -6.56
N SER A 153 -7.35 -17.61 -6.33
CA SER A 153 -8.19 -18.54 -5.57
C SER A 153 -8.44 -18.00 -4.16
N MET A 154 -7.40 -17.52 -3.48
CA MET A 154 -7.53 -16.92 -2.15
C MET A 154 -8.46 -15.68 -2.17
N PHE A 155 -8.32 -14.81 -3.15
CA PHE A 155 -9.16 -13.61 -3.31
C PHE A 155 -10.63 -13.99 -3.51
N CYS A 156 -10.91 -15.00 -4.33
CA CYS A 156 -12.27 -15.42 -4.67
C CYS A 156 -12.96 -16.24 -3.57
N GLU A 157 -12.21 -16.95 -2.73
CA GLU A 157 -12.75 -18.00 -1.85
C GLU A 157 -12.64 -17.66 -0.36
N ARG A 158 -11.68 -16.80 0.06
CA ARG A 158 -11.42 -16.54 1.48
C ARG A 158 -12.17 -15.30 1.97
N ALA A 159 -13.19 -15.50 2.77
CA ALA A 159 -13.90 -14.44 3.48
C ALA A 159 -13.37 -14.32 4.92
N GLN A 160 -12.14 -13.77 5.08
CA GLN A 160 -11.50 -13.69 6.40
C GLN A 160 -12.00 -12.52 7.24
N ALA A 161 -12.11 -11.33 6.63
CA ALA A 161 -12.51 -10.10 7.30
C ALA A 161 -13.11 -9.13 6.28
N LEU A 162 -13.78 -8.08 6.75
CA LEU A 162 -14.20 -6.98 5.89
C LEU A 162 -12.98 -6.18 5.45
N ILE A 163 -12.68 -6.22 4.17
CA ILE A 163 -11.59 -5.47 3.56
C ILE A 163 -12.12 -4.27 2.78
N HIS A 164 -11.27 -3.26 2.62
CA HIS A 164 -11.55 -2.08 1.80
C HIS A 164 -11.57 -2.42 0.30
N GLY A 165 -10.71 -3.35 -0.13
CA GLY A 165 -10.65 -3.83 -1.51
C GLY A 165 -9.79 -2.99 -2.46
N ASP A 166 -9.50 -1.73 -2.15
CA ASP A 166 -8.51 -0.89 -2.86
C ASP A 166 -7.80 0.08 -1.90
N LEU A 167 -7.22 -0.47 -0.83
CA LEU A 167 -6.51 0.30 0.18
C LEU A 167 -5.15 0.75 -0.34
N HIS A 168 -5.03 2.02 -0.64
CA HIS A 168 -3.78 2.67 -1.04
C HIS A 168 -3.63 4.04 -0.36
N THR A 169 -2.46 4.66 -0.44
CA THR A 169 -2.20 5.93 0.24
C THR A 169 -3.13 7.07 -0.18
N GLY A 170 -3.67 7.02 -1.40
CA GLY A 170 -4.66 7.99 -1.91
C GLY A 170 -6.03 7.87 -1.24
N SER A 171 -6.40 6.68 -0.73
CA SER A 171 -7.67 6.43 -0.03
C SER A 171 -7.58 6.71 1.47
N VAL A 172 -6.48 7.30 1.95
CA VAL A 172 -6.23 7.52 3.37
C VAL A 172 -6.11 9.00 3.68
N MET A 173 -6.85 9.44 4.69
CA MET A 173 -6.76 10.76 5.28
C MET A 173 -6.37 10.63 6.74
N VAL A 174 -5.28 11.28 7.14
CA VAL A 174 -4.68 11.17 8.49
C VAL A 174 -4.44 12.56 9.06
N THR A 175 -4.84 12.76 10.33
CA THR A 175 -4.37 13.86 11.17
C THR A 175 -3.51 13.33 12.31
N GLN A 176 -3.09 14.22 13.21
CA GLN A 176 -2.40 13.81 14.42
C GLN A 176 -3.24 12.83 15.27
N ASP A 177 -4.55 13.00 15.30
CA ASP A 177 -5.43 12.30 16.24
C ASP A 177 -6.45 11.36 15.56
N SER A 178 -6.45 11.26 14.22
CA SER A 178 -7.52 10.58 13.51
C SER A 178 -7.06 9.98 12.18
N THR A 179 -7.64 8.83 11.83
CA THR A 179 -7.50 8.19 10.53
C THR A 179 -8.87 8.00 9.92
N GLN A 180 -9.04 8.39 8.67
CA GLN A 180 -10.22 8.05 7.87
C GLN A 180 -9.79 7.43 6.56
N VAL A 181 -10.38 6.30 6.25
CA VAL A 181 -10.22 5.63 4.96
C VAL A 181 -11.49 5.89 4.18
N ILE A 182 -11.31 6.39 2.97
CA ILE A 182 -12.38 6.82 2.06
C ILE A 182 -12.44 5.93 0.83
N ASP A 183 -13.50 6.04 0.03
CA ASP A 183 -13.74 5.24 -1.17
C ASP A 183 -13.90 3.73 -0.92
N PRO A 184 -14.78 3.30 0.01
CA PRO A 184 -14.93 1.89 0.34
C PRO A 184 -15.78 1.11 -0.69
N GLU A 185 -15.91 1.58 -1.91
CA GLU A 185 -16.77 1.00 -2.94
C GLU A 185 -16.40 -0.44 -3.31
N PHE A 186 -15.12 -0.82 -3.14
CA PHE A 186 -14.62 -2.17 -3.39
C PHE A 186 -14.73 -3.11 -2.18
N SER A 187 -15.37 -2.68 -1.09
CA SER A 187 -15.40 -3.45 0.17
C SER A 187 -16.22 -4.73 0.06
N PHE A 188 -15.65 -5.80 0.61
CA PHE A 188 -16.30 -7.10 0.76
C PHE A 188 -15.55 -7.93 1.82
N TYR A 189 -16.11 -9.06 2.23
CA TYR A 189 -15.38 -10.02 3.05
C TYR A 189 -14.40 -10.80 2.19
N GLY A 190 -13.12 -10.50 2.38
CA GLY A 190 -12.01 -11.04 1.59
C GLY A 190 -10.79 -11.42 2.42
N PRO A 191 -9.67 -11.81 1.76
CA PRO A 191 -8.42 -12.13 2.46
C PRO A 191 -7.78 -10.88 3.04
N MET A 192 -7.45 -10.88 4.33
CA MET A 192 -6.85 -9.74 5.05
C MET A 192 -5.57 -9.21 4.37
N GLY A 193 -4.74 -10.14 3.85
CA GLY A 193 -3.49 -9.79 3.18
C GLY A 193 -3.68 -8.95 1.92
N PHE A 194 -4.89 -8.89 1.35
CA PHE A 194 -5.16 -8.08 0.16
C PHE A 194 -5.02 -6.58 0.43
N ASP A 195 -5.63 -6.09 1.51
CA ASP A 195 -5.55 -4.68 1.88
C ASP A 195 -4.16 -4.30 2.39
N ILE A 196 -3.59 -5.12 3.28
CA ILE A 196 -2.24 -4.89 3.79
C ILE A 196 -1.24 -4.85 2.63
N GLY A 197 -1.33 -5.82 1.73
CA GLY A 197 -0.48 -5.91 0.55
C GLY A 197 -0.68 -4.75 -0.42
N ALA A 198 -1.91 -4.33 -0.67
CA ALA A 198 -2.21 -3.18 -1.53
C ALA A 198 -1.56 -1.90 -1.00
N TYR A 199 -1.63 -1.67 0.31
CA TYR A 199 -1.02 -0.54 0.96
C TYR A 199 0.52 -0.58 0.93
N LEU A 200 1.13 -1.70 1.33
CA LEU A 200 2.58 -1.87 1.30
C LEU A 200 3.13 -1.81 -0.14
N GLY A 201 2.45 -2.45 -1.09
CA GLY A 201 2.82 -2.42 -2.51
C GLY A 201 2.78 -1.01 -3.10
N ASN A 202 1.84 -0.16 -2.68
CA ASN A 202 1.79 1.24 -3.10
C ASN A 202 3.00 2.03 -2.57
N LEU A 203 3.40 1.83 -1.31
CA LEU A 203 4.63 2.43 -0.76
C LEU A 203 5.89 1.94 -1.48
N ILE A 204 5.96 0.66 -1.85
CA ILE A 204 7.08 0.10 -2.61
C ILE A 204 7.16 0.72 -4.01
N LEU A 205 6.03 0.90 -4.71
CA LEU A 205 6.00 1.62 -5.99
C LEU A 205 6.49 3.06 -5.84
N ALA A 206 6.02 3.78 -4.81
CA ALA A 206 6.46 5.13 -4.51
C ALA A 206 7.98 5.19 -4.27
N PHE A 207 8.56 4.19 -3.59
CA PHE A 207 10.01 4.11 -3.38
C PHE A 207 10.79 4.04 -4.70
N PHE A 208 10.42 3.14 -5.61
CA PHE A 208 11.12 2.98 -6.89
C PHE A 208 10.93 4.18 -7.83
N ALA A 209 9.82 4.89 -7.73
CA ALA A 209 9.57 6.09 -8.53
C ALA A 209 10.50 7.27 -8.16
N GLN A 210 11.06 7.29 -6.92
CA GLN A 210 11.85 8.44 -6.46
C GLN A 210 13.11 8.68 -7.29
N ASP A 211 13.69 7.66 -7.89
CA ASP A 211 14.88 7.82 -8.74
C ASP A 211 14.56 8.64 -10.01
N GLY A 212 13.34 8.52 -10.55
CA GLY A 212 12.86 9.31 -11.68
C GLY A 212 12.53 10.77 -11.32
N HIS A 213 12.36 11.06 -10.03
CA HIS A 213 12.13 12.41 -9.51
C HIS A 213 13.39 13.06 -8.93
N ALA A 214 14.53 12.37 -8.95
CA ALA A 214 15.78 12.91 -8.47
C ALA A 214 16.27 14.05 -9.38
N ALA A 215 16.81 15.11 -8.77
CA ALA A 215 17.36 16.27 -9.47
C ALA A 215 18.68 16.70 -8.81
N GLN A 216 19.44 17.55 -9.50
CA GLN A 216 20.68 18.09 -8.94
C GLN A 216 20.38 18.85 -7.63
N GLY A 217 21.00 18.38 -6.54
CA GLY A 217 20.78 18.93 -5.19
C GLY A 217 19.61 18.31 -4.41
N ASN A 218 18.86 17.39 -5.02
CA ASN A 218 17.81 16.61 -4.34
C ASN A 218 17.81 15.16 -4.87
N ASP A 219 18.62 14.30 -4.24
CA ASP A 219 18.77 12.89 -4.61
C ASP A 219 17.64 11.98 -4.08
N ARG A 220 16.64 12.55 -3.43
CA ARG A 220 15.49 11.84 -2.83
C ARG A 220 15.83 10.77 -1.77
N LYS A 221 17.09 10.66 -1.38
CA LYS A 221 17.55 9.60 -0.49
C LYS A 221 16.86 9.59 0.87
N GLU A 222 16.68 10.77 1.47
CA GLU A 222 15.99 10.88 2.77
C GLU A 222 14.51 10.47 2.66
N TYR A 223 13.85 10.83 1.56
CA TYR A 223 12.47 10.44 1.32
C TYR A 223 12.36 8.93 1.05
N LYS A 224 13.26 8.34 0.27
CA LYS A 224 13.36 6.88 0.10
C LYS A 224 13.54 6.18 1.45
N ASN A 225 14.42 6.67 2.30
CA ASN A 225 14.63 6.13 3.65
C ASN A 225 13.37 6.26 4.54
N TRP A 226 12.63 7.36 4.41
CA TRP A 226 11.36 7.52 5.10
C TRP A 226 10.32 6.49 4.64
N ILE A 227 10.19 6.25 3.33
CA ILE A 227 9.28 5.23 2.79
C ILE A 227 9.65 3.85 3.34
N LEU A 228 10.91 3.47 3.34
CA LEU A 228 11.37 2.17 3.88
C LEU A 228 11.02 2.01 5.36
N ARG A 229 11.29 3.04 6.17
CA ARG A 229 10.88 3.04 7.58
C ARG A 229 9.37 2.96 7.75
N THR A 230 8.61 3.63 6.90
CA THR A 230 7.14 3.57 6.93
C THR A 230 6.64 2.17 6.63
N ILE A 231 7.21 1.47 5.64
CA ILE A 231 6.88 0.07 5.32
C ILE A 231 7.14 -0.82 6.54
N GLU A 232 8.34 -0.76 7.11
CA GLU A 232 8.75 -1.57 8.25
C GLU A 232 7.88 -1.29 9.47
N GLN A 233 7.73 -0.03 9.86
CA GLN A 233 6.93 0.38 11.00
C GLN A 233 5.45 0.03 10.86
N THR A 234 4.88 0.15 9.65
CA THR A 234 3.48 -0.20 9.41
C THR A 234 3.21 -1.66 9.72
N TRP A 235 4.05 -2.57 9.22
CA TRP A 235 3.87 -4.00 9.50
C TRP A 235 4.13 -4.33 10.96
N ASP A 236 5.23 -3.83 11.55
CA ASP A 236 5.60 -4.17 12.93
C ASP A 236 4.57 -3.68 13.95
N LEU A 237 4.07 -2.45 13.76
CA LEU A 237 3.00 -1.91 14.60
C LEU A 237 1.67 -2.64 14.36
N PHE A 238 1.34 -2.97 13.11
CA PHE A 238 0.16 -3.79 12.78
C PHE A 238 0.24 -5.14 13.48
N HIS A 239 1.34 -5.86 13.33
CA HIS A 239 1.55 -7.17 13.98
C HIS A 239 1.36 -7.07 15.50
N LYS A 240 2.05 -6.13 16.14
CA LYS A 240 1.96 -5.91 17.59
C LYS A 240 0.51 -5.62 18.04
N ARG A 241 -0.19 -4.75 17.33
CA ARG A 241 -1.57 -4.37 17.65
C ARG A 241 -2.55 -5.50 17.42
N PHE A 242 -2.40 -6.22 16.32
CA PHE A 242 -3.26 -7.35 15.98
C PHE A 242 -3.16 -8.46 17.04
N ILE A 243 -1.95 -8.83 17.46
CA ILE A 243 -1.74 -9.81 18.56
C ILE A 243 -2.30 -9.28 19.87
N ALA A 244 -2.09 -8.01 20.21
CA ALA A 244 -2.66 -7.43 21.43
C ALA A 244 -4.20 -7.46 21.43
N LEU A 245 -4.85 -7.20 20.29
CA LEU A 245 -6.31 -7.34 20.17
C LEU A 245 -6.75 -8.80 20.35
N TRP A 246 -6.01 -9.74 19.78
CA TRP A 246 -6.28 -11.17 19.95
C TRP A 246 -6.19 -11.61 21.41
N ASP A 247 -5.10 -11.25 22.11
CA ASP A 247 -4.90 -11.58 23.52
C ASP A 247 -5.97 -10.96 24.42
N GLN A 248 -6.41 -9.73 24.12
CA GLN A 248 -7.46 -9.04 24.88
C GLN A 248 -8.86 -9.65 24.67
N ASN A 249 -9.08 -10.34 23.55
CA ASN A 249 -10.39 -10.89 23.18
C ASN A 249 -10.43 -12.42 23.12
N LYS A 250 -9.40 -13.11 23.66
CA LYS A 250 -9.30 -14.58 23.65
C LYS A 250 -10.46 -15.31 24.38
N ASP A 251 -11.10 -14.62 25.32
CA ASP A 251 -12.25 -15.13 26.07
C ASP A 251 -13.59 -14.64 25.45
N GLY A 252 -13.54 -14.02 24.27
CA GLY A 252 -14.70 -13.52 23.54
C GLY A 252 -15.45 -14.62 22.78
N PRO A 253 -16.48 -14.24 22.00
CA PRO A 253 -17.31 -15.20 21.27
C PRO A 253 -16.64 -15.82 20.03
N GLY A 254 -15.43 -15.41 19.68
CA GLY A 254 -14.71 -15.91 18.50
C GLY A 254 -14.46 -17.41 18.56
N GLU A 255 -15.25 -18.19 17.83
CA GLU A 255 -15.21 -19.67 17.87
C GLU A 255 -13.95 -20.28 17.26
N ALA A 256 -13.23 -19.55 16.43
CA ALA A 256 -12.03 -20.06 15.77
C ALA A 256 -10.91 -20.42 16.76
N TYR A 257 -10.96 -19.87 17.96
CA TYR A 257 -9.93 -20.04 18.98
C TYR A 257 -10.54 -20.27 20.37
N LEU A 258 -11.32 -21.35 20.48
CA LEU A 258 -11.90 -21.77 21.76
C LEU A 258 -10.81 -22.00 22.80
N ALA A 259 -10.98 -21.40 23.95
CA ALA A 259 -10.04 -21.53 25.06
C ALA A 259 -9.78 -23.01 25.47
N ASP A 260 -10.79 -23.87 25.34
CA ASP A 260 -10.69 -25.31 25.62
C ASP A 260 -9.71 -26.04 24.69
N ILE A 261 -9.44 -25.51 23.49
CA ILE A 261 -8.51 -26.10 22.51
C ILE A 261 -7.11 -25.49 22.66
N TYR A 262 -7.04 -24.18 22.93
CA TYR A 262 -5.81 -23.41 23.00
C TYR A 262 -5.52 -22.90 24.42
N ASN A 263 -5.89 -23.68 25.43
CA ASN A 263 -5.65 -23.37 26.84
C ASN A 263 -4.16 -23.46 27.27
N ASP A 264 -3.31 -24.00 26.38
CA ASP A 264 -1.86 -24.01 26.54
C ASP A 264 -1.26 -22.75 25.90
N ALA A 265 -0.60 -21.93 26.73
CA ALA A 265 -0.01 -20.66 26.26
C ALA A 265 1.05 -20.86 25.17
N GLU A 266 1.81 -21.96 25.20
CA GLU A 266 2.81 -22.26 24.17
C GLU A 266 2.12 -22.60 22.83
N VAL A 267 1.04 -23.36 22.86
CA VAL A 267 0.27 -23.70 21.66
C VAL A 267 -0.38 -22.45 21.06
N LEU A 268 -0.98 -21.60 21.89
CA LEU A 268 -1.57 -20.35 21.43
C LEU A 268 -0.52 -19.44 20.76
N GLN A 269 0.66 -19.30 21.36
CA GLN A 269 1.75 -18.52 20.78
C GLN A 269 2.16 -19.06 19.41
N LEU A 270 2.34 -20.37 19.27
CA LEU A 270 2.68 -20.99 17.98
C LEU A 270 1.60 -20.76 16.91
N VAL A 271 0.33 -20.80 17.31
CA VAL A 271 -0.80 -20.50 16.39
C VAL A 271 -0.75 -19.05 15.93
N GLN A 272 -0.54 -18.11 16.86
CA GLN A 272 -0.41 -16.68 16.54
C GLN A 272 0.78 -16.41 15.61
N GLU A 273 1.96 -16.96 15.92
CA GLU A 273 3.16 -16.84 15.09
C GLU A 273 2.94 -17.37 13.68
N ASN A 274 2.35 -18.57 13.55
CA ASN A 274 2.04 -19.15 12.24
C ASN A 274 0.98 -18.34 11.46
N TYR A 275 -0.03 -17.81 12.16
CA TYR A 275 -1.05 -16.95 11.57
C TYR A 275 -0.43 -15.69 10.99
N MET A 276 0.36 -14.97 11.77
CA MET A 276 1.00 -13.73 11.36
C MET A 276 2.04 -13.93 10.26
N LYS A 277 2.79 -15.04 10.32
CA LYS A 277 3.70 -15.43 9.23
C LYS A 277 2.95 -15.66 7.91
N ASN A 278 1.85 -16.40 7.93
CA ASN A 278 1.05 -16.65 6.73
C ASN A 278 0.42 -15.35 6.23
N LEU A 279 -0.06 -14.49 7.13
CA LEU A 279 -0.62 -13.18 6.78
C LEU A 279 0.43 -12.27 6.12
N LEU A 280 1.70 -12.28 6.59
CA LEU A 280 2.80 -11.58 5.93
C LEU A 280 2.98 -12.10 4.50
N HIS A 281 3.09 -13.42 4.32
CA HIS A 281 3.29 -14.01 3.01
C HIS A 281 2.15 -13.69 2.03
N ASP A 282 0.90 -13.75 2.51
CA ASP A 282 -0.28 -13.38 1.73
C ASP A 282 -0.23 -11.88 1.35
N SER A 283 0.10 -11.01 2.30
CA SER A 283 0.24 -9.56 2.08
C SER A 283 1.31 -9.24 1.04
N LEU A 284 2.48 -9.87 1.13
CA LEU A 284 3.55 -9.69 0.15
C LEU A 284 3.13 -10.16 -1.25
N GLY A 285 2.41 -11.27 -1.34
CA GLY A 285 1.88 -11.78 -2.60
C GLY A 285 0.86 -10.85 -3.24
N PHE A 286 -0.13 -10.41 -2.49
CA PHE A 286 -1.14 -9.47 -2.99
C PHE A 286 -0.55 -8.10 -3.33
N GLY A 287 0.40 -7.61 -2.53
CA GLY A 287 1.14 -6.38 -2.82
C GLY A 287 1.88 -6.47 -4.14
N ALA A 288 2.62 -7.56 -4.36
CA ALA A 288 3.34 -7.81 -5.60
C ALA A 288 2.41 -7.88 -6.83
N ALA A 289 1.26 -8.57 -6.71
CA ALA A 289 0.28 -8.63 -7.80
C ALA A 289 -0.30 -7.24 -8.12
N LYS A 290 -0.60 -6.43 -7.09
CA LYS A 290 -1.02 -5.03 -7.26
C LYS A 290 0.06 -4.18 -7.92
N MET A 291 1.33 -4.34 -7.53
CA MET A 291 2.46 -3.64 -8.17
C MET A 291 2.57 -3.97 -9.65
N ILE A 292 2.55 -5.26 -10.01
CA ILE A 292 2.60 -5.71 -11.40
C ILE A 292 1.45 -5.11 -12.20
N ARG A 293 0.23 -5.13 -11.67
CA ARG A 293 -0.95 -4.53 -12.30
C ARG A 293 -0.76 -3.03 -12.56
N ARG A 294 -0.17 -2.29 -11.63
CA ARG A 294 0.07 -0.84 -11.75
C ARG A 294 1.13 -0.46 -12.78
N ILE A 295 1.93 -1.43 -13.26
CA ILE A 295 3.02 -1.19 -14.21
C ILE A 295 2.67 -1.70 -15.62
N VAL A 296 2.15 -2.92 -15.75
CA VAL A 296 1.87 -3.53 -17.06
C VAL A 296 0.37 -3.75 -17.33
N GLY A 297 -0.48 -3.39 -16.39
CA GLY A 297 -1.94 -3.52 -16.48
C GLY A 297 -2.63 -2.17 -16.61
N VAL A 298 -3.71 -2.00 -15.88
CA VAL A 298 -4.56 -0.80 -15.84
C VAL A 298 -4.39 -0.04 -14.53
N ALA A 299 -4.79 1.24 -14.54
CA ALA A 299 -4.77 2.13 -13.37
C ALA A 299 -3.36 2.32 -12.78
N HIS A 300 -2.50 2.93 -13.57
CA HIS A 300 -1.14 3.31 -13.19
C HIS A 300 -1.15 4.30 -12.03
N VAL A 301 -0.01 4.45 -11.36
CA VAL A 301 0.14 5.37 -10.23
C VAL A 301 0.79 6.67 -10.67
N GLU A 302 0.34 7.78 -10.10
CA GLU A 302 0.88 9.11 -10.40
C GLU A 302 2.37 9.23 -10.08
N ASP A 303 2.87 8.43 -9.13
CA ASP A 303 4.29 8.36 -8.80
C ASP A 303 5.17 8.10 -10.04
N PHE A 304 4.74 7.23 -10.97
CA PHE A 304 5.43 6.99 -12.24
C PHE A 304 4.92 7.90 -13.37
N GLU A 305 3.61 8.10 -13.50
CA GLU A 305 3.03 8.89 -14.60
C GLU A 305 3.54 10.34 -14.61
N SER A 306 3.90 10.89 -13.45
CA SER A 306 4.47 12.24 -13.33
C SER A 306 5.96 12.33 -13.68
N ILE A 307 6.64 11.23 -14.02
CA ILE A 307 7.99 11.25 -14.59
C ILE A 307 7.87 11.56 -16.08
N GLU A 308 8.26 12.76 -16.49
CA GLU A 308 8.02 13.27 -17.85
C GLU A 308 8.80 12.51 -18.93
N GLU A 309 10.04 12.10 -18.63
CA GLU A 309 10.87 11.39 -19.60
C GLU A 309 10.53 9.89 -19.60
N ASP A 310 9.97 9.38 -20.71
CA ASP A 310 9.55 7.98 -20.83
C ASP A 310 10.66 6.97 -20.52
N LYS A 311 11.91 7.28 -20.91
CA LYS A 311 13.06 6.39 -20.65
C LYS A 311 13.39 6.33 -19.17
N ALA A 312 13.38 7.45 -18.46
CA ALA A 312 13.61 7.52 -17.03
C ALA A 312 12.47 6.82 -16.27
N ARG A 313 11.22 7.07 -16.67
CA ARG A 313 10.04 6.39 -16.14
C ARG A 313 10.15 4.88 -16.29
N ALA A 314 10.49 4.38 -17.48
CA ALA A 314 10.63 2.96 -17.77
C ALA A 314 11.74 2.28 -16.94
N VAL A 315 12.82 2.98 -16.58
CA VAL A 315 13.86 2.45 -15.69
C VAL A 315 13.28 2.21 -14.29
N CYS A 316 12.55 3.19 -13.75
CA CYS A 316 11.92 3.08 -12.43
C CYS A 316 10.84 1.98 -12.41
N GLU A 317 9.98 1.95 -13.44
CA GLU A 317 8.94 0.94 -13.60
C GLU A 317 9.53 -0.48 -13.72
N ARG A 318 10.63 -0.65 -14.45
CA ARG A 318 11.33 -1.93 -14.58
C ARG A 318 11.87 -2.41 -13.25
N SER A 319 12.51 -1.54 -12.48
CA SER A 319 13.02 -1.88 -11.16
C SER A 319 11.91 -2.35 -10.22
N ALA A 320 10.79 -1.63 -10.21
CA ALA A 320 9.61 -1.99 -9.43
C ALA A 320 8.95 -3.29 -9.92
N LEU A 321 8.91 -3.51 -11.23
CA LEU A 321 8.35 -4.73 -11.83
C LEU A 321 9.18 -5.96 -11.50
N GLU A 322 10.51 -5.89 -11.64
CA GLU A 322 11.42 -6.99 -11.31
C GLU A 322 11.36 -7.32 -9.81
N PHE A 323 11.32 -6.29 -8.96
CA PHE A 323 11.11 -6.50 -7.53
C PHE A 323 9.75 -7.17 -7.25
N GLY A 324 8.67 -6.70 -7.86
CA GLY A 324 7.33 -7.29 -7.72
C GLY A 324 7.30 -8.77 -8.16
N LYS A 325 7.94 -9.10 -9.28
CA LYS A 325 8.05 -10.49 -9.77
C LYS A 325 8.83 -11.38 -8.79
N MET A 326 9.94 -10.90 -8.26
CA MET A 326 10.72 -11.59 -7.23
C MET A 326 9.91 -11.78 -5.96
N LEU A 327 9.31 -10.70 -5.45
CA LEU A 327 8.52 -10.71 -4.24
C LEU A 327 7.36 -11.72 -4.33
N LEU A 328 6.66 -11.77 -5.46
CA LEU A 328 5.56 -12.70 -5.69
C LEU A 328 6.02 -14.15 -5.64
N LYS A 329 7.11 -14.47 -6.33
CA LYS A 329 7.65 -15.85 -6.42
C LYS A 329 8.33 -16.31 -5.12
N GLU A 330 8.90 -15.38 -4.36
CA GLU A 330 9.73 -15.69 -3.20
C GLU A 330 9.11 -15.28 -1.86
N ARG A 331 7.88 -14.78 -1.85
CA ARG A 331 7.22 -14.25 -0.63
C ARG A 331 7.33 -15.14 0.60
N ARG A 332 7.32 -16.47 0.41
CA ARG A 332 7.41 -17.45 1.52
C ARG A 332 8.80 -17.61 2.11
N LYS A 333 9.83 -17.04 1.48
CA LYS A 333 11.22 -17.04 2.01
C LYS A 333 11.43 -15.97 3.07
N PHE A 334 10.66 -14.88 3.02
CA PHE A 334 10.78 -13.78 3.97
C PHE A 334 10.22 -14.16 5.34
N LYS A 335 11.02 -13.96 6.38
CA LYS A 335 10.65 -14.26 7.78
C LYS A 335 10.04 -13.06 8.48
N CYS A 336 10.42 -11.86 8.07
CA CYS A 336 9.96 -10.59 8.63
C CYS A 336 10.00 -9.48 7.57
N ILE A 337 9.35 -8.37 7.88
CA ILE A 337 9.30 -7.20 6.99
C ILE A 337 10.67 -6.56 6.79
N GLY A 338 11.57 -6.61 7.77
CA GLY A 338 12.94 -6.09 7.66
C GLY A 338 13.77 -6.79 6.57
N GLU A 339 13.53 -8.08 6.31
CA GLU A 339 14.16 -8.79 5.18
C GLU A 339 13.64 -8.25 3.83
N VAL A 340 12.35 -7.89 3.74
CA VAL A 340 11.76 -7.27 2.55
C VAL A 340 12.36 -5.89 2.31
N VAL A 341 12.44 -5.06 3.36
CA VAL A 341 13.07 -3.74 3.29
C VAL A 341 14.54 -3.85 2.85
N SER A 342 15.28 -4.81 3.39
CA SER A 342 16.67 -5.08 2.97
C SER A 342 16.75 -5.49 1.50
N ALA A 343 15.81 -6.31 1.02
CA ALA A 343 15.75 -6.72 -0.38
C ALA A 343 15.43 -5.54 -1.33
N ILE A 344 14.56 -4.60 -0.90
CA ILE A 344 14.29 -3.36 -1.66
C ILE A 344 15.57 -2.53 -1.80
N GLN A 345 16.34 -2.37 -0.71
CA GLN A 345 17.59 -1.62 -0.72
C GLN A 345 18.68 -2.22 -1.61
N GLN A 346 18.69 -3.54 -1.78
CA GLN A 346 19.67 -4.24 -2.64
C GLN A 346 19.38 -4.11 -4.14
N GLN A 347 18.19 -3.62 -4.53
CA GLN A 347 17.85 -3.36 -5.94
C GLN A 347 18.37 -1.99 -6.45
N ILE A 348 18.98 -1.20 -5.57
CA ILE A 348 19.64 0.07 -5.90
C ILE A 348 21.08 -0.22 -6.28
#